data_eb4378e5e665e52cfe9961fc6b6119cc
#
_entry.id   eb4378e5e665e52cfe9961fc6b6119cc
#
_cell.length_a   1.000
_cell.length_b   1.000
_cell.length_c   1.000
_cell.angle_alpha   90.00
_cell.angle_beta   90.00
_cell.angle_gamma   90.00
#
_symmetry.space_group_name_H-M   'P 1'
#
loop_
_entity.id
_entity.type
_entity.pdbx_description
1 polymer ?
#
loop_
_entity_poly.entity_id
_entity_poly.type
_entity_poly.pdbx_seq_one_letter_code
_entity_poly.pdbx_strand_id
1 'polypeptide(L)'
;MTKLTEKENFMMFMRGEHPEWIPRYAIAPDPYATHPQSVIAAGPGFMRARRTPEGGFDIWGVPMTVTPDTGGAALPTPGVFILDDITKWRDVIKAPSLDGIDWEQLAKKDTAHINREVSAMQGNVHMGYFQSLMAFMGFTEGLCAIYEEPEEVAALFEYMSDFYLAVTEKLIEFYKPDIFDITDDTATALNPFISPQVYRDLIKPFYLKQVKPALDAGLPVTMHNCGRCEDSIEDWFDLGVTVWNPAQRMNDLDGIKKKYGRKLGLIGCWDSEGPVGWPGATEEFIRSEVRATIDRFAPDGGFAFWGSTYGPADDAFTQNRKRWITEEYESYGRTFYNR
;
A
#
# COMPACT_ATOMS: atom_id res chain seq x y z
N MET A 1 8.12 24.17 23.95
CA MET A 1 8.47 22.99 23.13
C MET A 1 7.98 23.27 21.72
N THR A 2 8.80 23.06 20.71
CA THR A 2 8.36 23.13 19.31
C THR A 2 7.35 21.99 19.09
N LYS A 3 6.19 22.31 18.57
CA LYS A 3 5.15 21.32 18.28
C LYS A 3 5.67 20.40 17.17
N LEU A 4 5.56 19.07 17.32
CA LEU A 4 5.93 18.11 16.29
C LEU A 4 5.18 18.39 14.97
N THR A 5 5.84 18.13 13.84
CA THR A 5 5.20 18.09 12.53
C THR A 5 4.44 16.78 12.32
N GLU A 6 3.58 16.72 11.32
CA GLU A 6 2.88 15.49 10.95
C GLU A 6 3.86 14.38 10.57
N LYS A 7 4.94 14.74 9.87
CA LYS A 7 6.05 13.84 9.55
C LYS A 7 6.69 13.25 10.80
N GLU A 8 7.13 14.10 11.73
CA GLU A 8 7.82 13.66 12.94
C GLU A 8 6.95 12.71 13.76
N ASN A 9 5.68 13.06 13.96
CA ASN A 9 4.72 12.22 14.68
C ASN A 9 4.45 10.88 13.95
N PHE A 10 4.36 10.88 12.62
CA PHE A 10 4.21 9.65 11.84
C PHE A 10 5.47 8.77 11.91
N MET A 11 6.65 9.38 11.85
CA MET A 11 7.91 8.64 11.96
C MET A 11 8.14 8.03 13.36
N MET A 12 7.57 8.60 14.44
CA MET A 12 7.53 7.92 15.74
C MET A 12 6.73 6.61 15.64
N PHE A 13 5.55 6.66 15.05
CA PHE A 13 4.75 5.45 14.80
C PHE A 13 5.52 4.41 13.96
N MET A 14 6.20 4.84 12.89
CA MET A 14 7.02 3.95 12.04
C MET A 14 8.13 3.22 12.81
N ARG A 15 8.69 3.85 13.85
CA ARG A 15 9.74 3.28 14.70
C ARG A 15 9.20 2.48 15.89
N GLY A 16 7.87 2.30 15.99
CA GLY A 16 7.23 1.64 17.13
C GLY A 16 7.28 2.47 18.44
N GLU A 17 7.56 3.76 18.34
CA GLU A 17 7.45 4.71 19.46
C GLU A 17 5.97 5.08 19.67
N HIS A 18 5.67 5.73 20.79
CA HIS A 18 4.32 6.23 21.04
C HIS A 18 4.20 7.65 20.47
N PRO A 19 3.38 7.89 19.42
CA PRO A 19 3.22 9.22 18.85
C PRO A 19 2.45 10.16 19.82
N GLU A 20 2.59 11.48 19.63
CA GLU A 20 1.88 12.46 20.47
C GLU A 20 0.35 12.49 20.19
N TRP A 21 -0.03 12.19 18.97
CA TRP A 21 -1.43 11.97 18.55
C TRP A 21 -1.50 10.78 17.60
N ILE A 22 -2.69 10.19 17.44
CA ILE A 22 -2.90 9.11 16.47
C ILE A 22 -2.54 9.63 15.08
N PRO A 23 -1.53 9.06 14.38
CA PRO A 23 -1.23 9.47 13.02
C PRO A 23 -2.39 9.16 12.08
N ARG A 24 -2.56 9.99 11.03
CA ARG A 24 -3.52 9.72 9.96
C ARG A 24 -2.81 9.35 8.68
N TYR A 25 -3.24 8.26 8.07
CA TYR A 25 -2.83 7.85 6.75
C TYR A 25 -3.88 8.23 5.71
N ALA A 26 -3.46 8.69 4.52
CA ALA A 26 -4.34 8.94 3.39
C ALA A 26 -3.54 8.77 2.09
N ILE A 27 -4.10 8.03 1.13
CA ILE A 27 -3.47 7.80 -0.19
C ILE A 27 -3.47 9.06 -1.04
N ALA A 28 -4.51 9.90 -0.90
CA ALA A 28 -4.70 11.13 -1.66
C ALA A 28 -4.97 12.32 -0.75
N PRO A 29 -4.78 13.56 -1.21
CA PRO A 29 -5.17 14.75 -0.48
C PRO A 29 -6.65 14.69 -0.09
N ASP A 30 -6.94 15.08 1.14
CA ASP A 30 -8.30 15.11 1.67
C ASP A 30 -8.74 16.57 1.87
N PRO A 31 -9.76 17.02 1.13
CA PRO A 31 -10.21 18.42 1.20
C PRO A 31 -10.84 18.81 2.54
N TYR A 32 -11.18 17.83 3.38
CA TYR A 32 -11.77 18.05 4.70
C TYR A 32 -10.74 18.01 5.83
N ALA A 33 -9.50 17.63 5.55
CA ALA A 33 -8.42 17.65 6.53
C ALA A 33 -7.99 19.07 6.86
N THR A 34 -7.81 19.32 8.16
CA THR A 34 -7.32 20.63 8.67
C THR A 34 -5.81 20.65 8.88
N HIS A 35 -5.17 19.49 8.75
CA HIS A 35 -3.74 19.30 8.89
C HIS A 35 -3.14 18.69 7.62
N PRO A 36 -1.85 18.92 7.35
CA PRO A 36 -1.17 18.27 6.22
C PRO A 36 -1.20 16.76 6.30
N GLN A 37 -1.06 16.09 5.15
CA GLN A 37 -0.87 14.64 5.14
C GLN A 37 0.43 14.27 5.87
N SER A 38 0.36 13.28 6.76
CA SER A 38 1.54 12.79 7.48
C SER A 38 2.54 12.11 6.55
N VAL A 39 2.04 11.45 5.50
CA VAL A 39 2.84 10.71 4.53
C VAL A 39 2.28 10.89 3.12
N ILE A 40 3.16 11.05 2.15
CA ILE A 40 2.82 11.18 0.72
C ILE A 40 3.64 10.15 -0.06
N ALA A 41 2.95 9.29 -0.81
CA ALA A 41 3.61 8.31 -1.67
C ALA A 41 4.14 8.97 -2.95
N ALA A 42 5.41 8.71 -3.26
CA ALA A 42 6.03 9.13 -4.50
C ALA A 42 7.04 8.08 -5.00
N GLY A 43 7.23 8.04 -6.30
CA GLY A 43 8.20 7.17 -6.96
C GLY A 43 8.39 7.61 -8.40
N PRO A 44 9.28 6.95 -9.16
CA PRO A 44 9.59 7.36 -10.53
C PRO A 44 8.33 7.43 -11.39
N GLY A 45 8.06 8.64 -11.91
CA GLY A 45 6.82 8.92 -12.63
C GLY A 45 6.60 8.02 -13.83
N PHE A 46 7.68 7.55 -14.49
CA PHE A 46 7.58 6.64 -15.63
C PHE A 46 6.97 5.27 -15.26
N MET A 47 7.06 4.85 -14.00
CA MET A 47 6.43 3.61 -13.51
C MET A 47 4.90 3.66 -13.66
N ARG A 48 4.33 4.87 -13.72
CA ARG A 48 2.88 5.13 -13.88
C ARG A 48 2.53 5.91 -15.16
N ALA A 49 3.54 6.30 -15.95
CA ALA A 49 3.36 7.23 -17.08
C ALA A 49 2.41 6.74 -18.17
N ARG A 50 2.21 5.42 -18.26
CA ARG A 50 1.32 4.81 -19.27
C ARG A 50 -0.13 4.63 -18.79
N ARG A 51 -0.43 5.05 -17.54
CA ARG A 51 -1.79 5.04 -16.99
C ARG A 51 -2.39 6.43 -17.09
N THR A 52 -3.54 6.52 -17.70
CA THR A 52 -4.35 7.74 -17.77
C THR A 52 -5.61 7.56 -16.90
N PRO A 53 -6.35 8.65 -16.61
CA PRO A 53 -7.66 8.52 -15.96
C PRO A 53 -8.65 7.63 -16.72
N GLU A 54 -8.46 7.48 -18.03
CA GLU A 54 -9.29 6.64 -18.90
C GLU A 54 -8.79 5.17 -18.98
N GLY A 55 -7.64 4.86 -18.41
CA GLY A 55 -7.00 3.56 -18.48
C GLY A 55 -5.56 3.62 -19.02
N GLY A 56 -5.23 2.79 -20.00
CA GLY A 56 -3.93 2.74 -20.68
C GLY A 56 -3.21 1.42 -20.48
N PHE A 57 -1.92 1.47 -20.15
CA PHE A 57 -1.11 0.26 -19.94
C PHE A 57 -0.20 0.44 -18.71
N ASP A 58 0.08 -0.64 -18.01
CA ASP A 58 1.14 -0.64 -17.02
C ASP A 58 2.53 -0.68 -17.68
N ILE A 59 3.59 -0.74 -16.86
CA ILE A 59 4.98 -0.77 -17.37
C ILE A 59 5.33 -2.06 -18.11
N TRP A 60 4.61 -3.15 -17.86
CA TRP A 60 4.81 -4.44 -18.50
C TRP A 60 3.96 -4.63 -19.76
N GLY A 61 3.07 -3.67 -20.06
CA GLY A 61 2.19 -3.72 -21.21
C GLY A 61 0.81 -4.31 -20.93
N VAL A 62 0.46 -4.55 -19.68
CA VAL A 62 -0.90 -4.99 -19.29
C VAL A 62 -1.89 -3.87 -19.57
N PRO A 63 -2.98 -4.13 -20.34
CA PRO A 63 -4.04 -3.15 -20.54
C PRO A 63 -4.76 -2.84 -19.22
N MET A 64 -4.98 -1.55 -18.95
CA MET A 64 -5.62 -1.05 -17.74
C MET A 64 -6.91 -0.32 -18.10
N THR A 65 -7.95 -0.51 -17.30
CA THR A 65 -9.26 0.13 -17.49
C THR A 65 -9.70 0.79 -16.19
N VAL A 66 -10.30 1.97 -16.32
CA VAL A 66 -11.01 2.66 -15.23
C VAL A 66 -12.50 2.43 -15.42
N THR A 67 -13.18 1.97 -14.38
CA THR A 67 -14.64 1.83 -14.36
C THR A 67 -15.23 2.61 -13.17
N PRO A 68 -16.53 2.96 -13.20
CA PRO A 68 -17.17 3.61 -12.07
C PRO A 68 -17.01 2.82 -10.75
N ASP A 69 -17.03 1.49 -10.84
CA ASP A 69 -16.94 0.59 -9.67
C ASP A 69 -15.54 0.55 -9.05
N THR A 70 -14.50 0.96 -9.79
CA THR A 70 -13.12 0.99 -9.29
C THR A 70 -12.79 2.27 -8.50
N GLY A 71 -13.75 3.16 -8.30
CA GLY A 71 -13.52 4.44 -7.62
C GLY A 71 -12.49 5.33 -8.33
N GLY A 72 -12.30 5.14 -9.65
CA GLY A 72 -11.32 5.86 -10.45
C GLY A 72 -9.93 5.22 -10.50
N ALA A 73 -9.73 4.06 -9.85
CA ALA A 73 -8.48 3.31 -9.98
C ALA A 73 -8.42 2.59 -11.34
N ALA A 74 -7.25 2.67 -12.00
CA ALA A 74 -6.98 1.87 -13.19
C ALA A 74 -6.55 0.46 -12.76
N LEU A 75 -7.35 -0.54 -13.12
CA LEU A 75 -7.10 -1.96 -12.85
C LEU A 75 -6.83 -2.72 -14.15
N PRO A 76 -6.20 -3.91 -14.11
CA PRO A 76 -6.07 -4.75 -15.29
C PRO A 76 -7.42 -4.97 -15.97
N THR A 77 -7.46 -4.80 -17.29
CA THR A 77 -8.71 -4.93 -18.08
C THR A 77 -9.27 -6.34 -17.94
N PRO A 78 -10.50 -6.52 -17.44
CA PRO A 78 -11.07 -7.84 -17.22
C PRO A 78 -11.07 -8.70 -18.47
N GLY A 79 -10.58 -9.93 -18.35
CA GLY A 79 -10.55 -10.92 -19.45
C GLY A 79 -9.51 -10.63 -20.54
N VAL A 80 -8.64 -9.65 -20.36
CA VAL A 80 -7.56 -9.36 -21.31
C VAL A 80 -6.22 -9.66 -20.64
N PHE A 81 -5.54 -10.69 -21.11
CA PHE A 81 -4.25 -11.14 -20.61
C PHE A 81 -3.20 -11.02 -21.70
N ILE A 82 -1.94 -10.83 -21.32
CA ILE A 82 -0.82 -10.64 -22.25
C ILE A 82 0.06 -11.87 -22.38
N LEU A 83 -0.13 -12.87 -21.52
CA LEU A 83 0.67 -14.09 -21.47
C LEU A 83 -0.24 -15.31 -21.32
N ASP A 84 -0.33 -16.13 -22.36
CA ASP A 84 -1.17 -17.33 -22.37
C ASP A 84 -0.43 -18.58 -21.86
N ASP A 85 0.91 -18.57 -21.89
CA ASP A 85 1.79 -19.69 -21.58
C ASP A 85 3.02 -19.16 -20.85
N ILE A 86 3.19 -19.54 -19.59
CA ILE A 86 4.29 -19.04 -18.75
C ILE A 86 5.66 -19.32 -19.36
N THR A 87 5.84 -20.44 -20.09
CA THR A 87 7.13 -20.81 -20.71
C THR A 87 7.58 -19.80 -21.78
N LYS A 88 6.65 -18.95 -22.28
CA LYS A 88 6.89 -17.92 -23.29
C LYS A 88 7.09 -16.51 -22.72
N TRP A 89 7.15 -16.37 -21.40
CA TRP A 89 7.23 -15.05 -20.78
C TRP A 89 8.41 -14.21 -21.32
N ARG A 90 9.53 -14.86 -21.68
CA ARG A 90 10.72 -14.18 -22.22
C ARG A 90 10.47 -13.45 -23.54
N ASP A 91 9.48 -13.88 -24.32
CA ASP A 91 9.11 -13.24 -25.59
C ASP A 91 8.19 -12.05 -25.37
N VAL A 92 7.34 -12.10 -24.34
CA VAL A 92 6.24 -11.16 -24.08
C VAL A 92 6.61 -10.10 -23.05
N ILE A 93 7.13 -10.50 -21.89
CA ILE A 93 7.41 -9.61 -20.78
C ILE A 93 8.77 -8.94 -20.96
N LYS A 94 8.77 -7.61 -21.09
CA LYS A 94 10.00 -6.80 -21.28
C LYS A 94 10.01 -5.65 -20.29
N ALA A 95 11.08 -5.56 -19.51
CA ALA A 95 11.31 -4.41 -18.65
C ALA A 95 11.59 -3.16 -19.48
N PRO A 96 11.09 -2.00 -19.08
CA PRO A 96 11.48 -0.72 -19.67
C PRO A 96 12.99 -0.51 -19.57
N SER A 97 13.59 0.13 -20.58
CA SER A 97 14.99 0.57 -20.45
C SER A 97 15.09 1.70 -19.43
N LEU A 98 16.10 1.63 -18.60
CA LEU A 98 16.49 2.69 -17.66
C LEU A 98 17.57 3.60 -18.23
N ASP A 99 18.05 3.32 -19.44
CA ASP A 99 19.12 4.09 -20.08
C ASP A 99 18.67 5.52 -20.42
N GLY A 100 19.56 6.46 -20.19
CA GLY A 100 19.31 7.88 -20.53
C GLY A 100 18.32 8.61 -19.63
N ILE A 101 17.85 7.99 -18.55
CA ILE A 101 16.98 8.66 -17.56
C ILE A 101 17.84 9.64 -16.73
N ASP A 102 17.50 10.92 -16.77
CA ASP A 102 18.00 11.91 -15.82
C ASP A 102 17.24 11.76 -14.49
N TRP A 103 17.77 10.93 -13.62
CA TRP A 103 17.16 10.58 -12.34
C TRP A 103 17.06 11.75 -11.37
N GLU A 104 18.02 12.69 -11.41
CA GLU A 104 17.97 13.88 -10.56
C GLU A 104 16.83 14.81 -10.97
N GLN A 105 16.69 15.08 -12.27
CA GLN A 105 15.60 15.90 -12.78
C GLN A 105 14.24 15.23 -12.59
N LEU A 106 14.18 13.89 -12.79
CA LEU A 106 12.97 13.12 -12.60
C LEU A 106 12.52 13.16 -11.14
N ALA A 107 13.41 12.89 -10.18
CA ALA A 107 13.11 12.94 -8.75
C ALA A 107 12.63 14.34 -8.33
N LYS A 108 13.30 15.40 -8.79
CA LYS A 108 12.91 16.79 -8.53
C LYS A 108 11.50 17.10 -9.04
N LYS A 109 11.17 16.64 -10.25
CA LYS A 109 9.84 16.80 -10.85
C LYS A 109 8.77 16.04 -10.06
N ASP A 110 9.02 14.75 -9.80
CA ASP A 110 8.03 13.85 -9.19
C ASP A 110 7.73 14.20 -7.74
N THR A 111 8.68 14.83 -7.03
CA THR A 111 8.54 15.21 -5.60
C THR A 111 8.27 16.69 -5.37
N ALA A 112 8.18 17.51 -6.42
CA ALA A 112 8.02 18.97 -6.32
C ALA A 112 6.79 19.42 -5.51
N HIS A 113 5.77 18.59 -5.43
CA HIS A 113 4.53 18.86 -4.71
C HIS A 113 4.59 18.50 -3.22
N ILE A 114 5.67 17.86 -2.75
CA ILE A 114 5.81 17.34 -1.39
C ILE A 114 6.57 18.36 -0.51
N ASN A 115 5.91 18.85 0.52
CA ASN A 115 6.62 19.58 1.58
C ASN A 115 7.26 18.57 2.56
N ARG A 116 8.53 18.26 2.33
CA ARG A 116 9.31 17.27 3.08
C ARG A 116 9.63 17.65 4.52
N GLU A 117 9.41 18.90 4.91
CA GLU A 117 9.54 19.32 6.31
C GLU A 117 8.33 18.90 7.14
N VAL A 118 7.17 18.74 6.50
CA VAL A 118 5.88 18.50 7.16
C VAL A 118 5.37 17.08 6.93
N SER A 119 5.59 16.53 5.73
CA SER A 119 5.12 15.20 5.31
C SER A 119 6.29 14.26 5.06
N ALA A 120 6.21 13.03 5.55
CA ALA A 120 7.14 11.96 5.18
C ALA A 120 6.89 11.55 3.71
N MET A 121 7.95 11.22 3.01
CA MET A 121 7.85 10.63 1.68
C MET A 121 7.94 9.11 1.76
N GLN A 122 6.91 8.42 1.32
CA GLN A 122 6.88 6.98 1.16
C GLN A 122 7.30 6.64 -0.28
N GLY A 123 8.47 6.03 -0.41
CA GLY A 123 9.00 5.59 -1.70
C GLY A 123 8.40 4.24 -2.10
N ASN A 124 7.92 4.13 -3.33
CA ASN A 124 7.30 2.94 -3.86
C ASN A 124 7.69 2.75 -5.33
N VAL A 125 8.11 1.54 -5.70
CA VAL A 125 8.41 1.16 -7.08
C VAL A 125 7.29 0.37 -7.74
N HIS A 126 6.27 0.09 -6.98
CA HIS A 126 4.93 -0.41 -7.27
C HIS A 126 4.79 -1.77 -7.96
N MET A 127 3.70 -2.45 -7.61
CA MET A 127 3.14 -3.76 -7.99
C MET A 127 3.96 -4.96 -7.53
N GLY A 128 3.26 -5.86 -6.82
CA GLY A 128 3.81 -7.11 -6.35
C GLY A 128 4.03 -8.15 -7.45
N TYR A 129 4.79 -9.15 -7.11
CA TYR A 129 5.09 -10.26 -8.01
C TYR A 129 3.85 -11.10 -8.28
N PHE A 130 3.08 -11.41 -7.23
CA PHE A 130 1.85 -12.18 -7.35
C PHE A 130 0.81 -11.42 -8.21
N GLN A 131 0.52 -10.17 -7.86
CA GLN A 131 -0.42 -9.35 -8.62
C GLN A 131 -0.01 -9.20 -10.08
N SER A 132 1.28 -9.05 -10.38
CA SER A 132 1.78 -8.95 -11.74
C SER A 132 1.54 -10.25 -12.53
N LEU A 133 1.81 -11.42 -11.94
CA LEU A 133 1.54 -12.70 -12.59
C LEU A 133 0.04 -12.87 -12.90
N MET A 134 -0.82 -12.52 -11.93
CA MET A 134 -2.28 -12.56 -12.14
C MET A 134 -2.74 -11.56 -13.22
N ALA A 135 -2.08 -10.40 -13.32
CA ALA A 135 -2.36 -9.43 -14.37
C ALA A 135 -1.89 -9.91 -15.76
N PHE A 136 -0.81 -10.67 -15.83
CA PHE A 136 -0.30 -11.22 -17.08
C PHE A 136 -1.16 -12.35 -17.64
N MET A 137 -1.56 -13.29 -16.79
CA MET A 137 -2.15 -14.57 -17.17
C MET A 137 -3.62 -14.75 -16.74
N GLY A 138 -4.13 -13.92 -15.86
CA GLY A 138 -5.39 -14.16 -15.14
C GLY A 138 -5.20 -15.08 -13.94
N PHE A 139 -6.21 -15.12 -13.06
CA PHE A 139 -6.11 -15.89 -11.81
C PHE A 139 -6.02 -17.39 -12.03
N THR A 140 -6.80 -17.95 -12.97
CA THR A 140 -6.79 -19.41 -13.19
C THR A 140 -5.44 -19.87 -13.71
N GLU A 141 -5.00 -19.32 -14.84
CA GLU A 141 -3.75 -19.74 -15.49
C GLU A 141 -2.52 -19.36 -14.67
N GLY A 142 -2.54 -18.17 -14.04
CA GLY A 142 -1.45 -17.74 -13.18
C GLY A 142 -1.29 -18.61 -11.91
N LEU A 143 -2.39 -19.04 -11.30
CA LEU A 143 -2.34 -19.98 -10.17
C LEU A 143 -1.91 -21.37 -10.63
N CYS A 144 -2.39 -21.88 -11.78
CA CYS A 144 -1.88 -23.13 -12.34
C CYS A 144 -0.38 -23.06 -12.61
N ALA A 145 0.10 -22.00 -13.22
CA ALA A 145 1.53 -21.82 -13.50
C ALA A 145 2.42 -21.89 -12.25
N ILE A 146 1.95 -21.34 -11.11
CA ILE A 146 2.67 -21.41 -9.82
C ILE A 146 2.94 -22.86 -9.40
N TYR A 147 2.02 -23.80 -9.71
CA TYR A 147 2.14 -25.20 -9.29
C TYR A 147 2.65 -26.14 -10.38
N GLU A 148 2.41 -25.83 -11.64
CA GLU A 148 2.77 -26.68 -12.78
C GLU A 148 4.14 -26.33 -13.35
N GLU A 149 4.51 -25.04 -13.34
CA GLU A 149 5.76 -24.52 -13.91
C GLU A 149 6.48 -23.55 -12.94
N PRO A 150 6.73 -23.95 -11.67
CA PRO A 150 7.28 -23.06 -10.64
C PRO A 150 8.65 -22.48 -10.99
N GLU A 151 9.47 -23.22 -11.77
CA GLU A 151 10.78 -22.75 -12.20
C GLU A 151 10.67 -21.61 -13.22
N GLU A 152 9.70 -21.64 -14.14
CA GLU A 152 9.46 -20.55 -15.09
C GLU A 152 8.87 -19.31 -14.39
N VAL A 153 7.98 -19.51 -13.40
CA VAL A 153 7.48 -18.41 -12.57
C VAL A 153 8.63 -17.78 -11.78
N ALA A 154 9.50 -18.59 -11.16
CA ALA A 154 10.65 -18.09 -10.43
C ALA A 154 11.61 -17.31 -11.36
N ALA A 155 11.87 -17.81 -12.57
CA ALA A 155 12.70 -17.13 -13.56
C ALA A 155 12.11 -15.79 -14.03
N LEU A 156 10.79 -15.72 -14.19
CA LEU A 156 10.09 -14.46 -14.47
C LEU A 156 10.25 -13.48 -13.29
N PHE A 157 10.02 -13.93 -12.06
CA PHE A 157 10.13 -13.07 -10.87
C PHE A 157 11.57 -12.61 -10.64
N GLU A 158 12.58 -13.46 -10.94
CA GLU A 158 13.98 -13.04 -10.89
C GLU A 158 14.25 -11.92 -11.90
N TYR A 159 13.78 -12.05 -13.15
CA TYR A 159 13.89 -11.00 -14.16
C TYR A 159 13.22 -9.70 -13.75
N MET A 160 12.02 -9.79 -13.18
CA MET A 160 11.30 -8.61 -12.66
C MET A 160 12.03 -8.00 -11.47
N SER A 161 12.57 -8.83 -10.57
CA SER A 161 13.27 -8.36 -9.38
C SER A 161 14.56 -7.61 -9.70
N ASP A 162 15.28 -8.00 -10.77
CA ASP A 162 16.46 -7.26 -11.26
C ASP A 162 16.08 -5.84 -11.68
N PHE A 163 14.97 -5.70 -12.41
CA PHE A 163 14.45 -4.39 -12.79
C PHE A 163 14.01 -3.57 -11.57
N TYR A 164 13.22 -4.18 -10.67
CA TYR A 164 12.76 -3.46 -9.47
C TYR A 164 13.90 -3.09 -8.53
N LEU A 165 14.93 -3.94 -8.41
CA LEU A 165 16.13 -3.62 -7.63
C LEU A 165 16.83 -2.38 -8.20
N ALA A 166 17.08 -2.36 -9.51
CA ALA A 166 17.73 -1.23 -10.17
C ALA A 166 16.93 0.08 -9.97
N VAL A 167 15.59 0.02 -10.07
CA VAL A 167 14.73 1.19 -9.80
C VAL A 167 14.75 1.57 -8.32
N THR A 168 14.77 0.60 -7.40
CA THR A 168 14.82 0.84 -5.95
C THR A 168 16.10 1.55 -5.55
N GLU A 169 17.24 1.12 -6.09
CA GLU A 169 18.53 1.80 -5.85
C GLU A 169 18.48 3.27 -6.29
N LYS A 170 17.91 3.54 -7.46
CA LYS A 170 17.73 4.92 -7.97
C LYS A 170 16.71 5.72 -7.16
N LEU A 171 15.64 5.09 -6.70
CA LEU A 171 14.68 5.71 -5.79
C LEU A 171 15.39 6.17 -4.50
N ILE A 172 16.19 5.32 -3.89
CA ILE A 172 16.91 5.64 -2.65
C ILE A 172 17.94 6.74 -2.89
N GLU A 173 18.73 6.63 -3.96
CA GLU A 173 19.80 7.56 -4.30
C GLU A 173 19.28 8.98 -4.58
N PHE A 174 18.24 9.11 -5.42
CA PHE A 174 17.80 10.40 -5.96
C PHE A 174 16.55 10.95 -5.27
N TYR A 175 15.59 10.09 -4.91
CA TYR A 175 14.34 10.52 -4.27
C TYR A 175 14.49 10.64 -2.75
N LYS A 176 15.41 9.88 -2.16
CA LYS A 176 15.72 9.89 -0.71
C LYS A 176 14.45 9.78 0.14
N PRO A 177 13.68 8.69 0.00
CA PRO A 177 12.45 8.51 0.75
C PRO A 177 12.71 8.44 2.27
N ASP A 178 11.69 8.73 3.07
CA ASP A 178 11.72 8.54 4.52
C ASP A 178 11.27 7.12 4.92
N ILE A 179 10.49 6.48 4.04
CA ILE A 179 9.87 5.15 4.22
C ILE A 179 9.96 4.41 2.89
N PHE A 180 10.23 3.12 2.92
CA PHE A 180 10.14 2.26 1.74
C PHE A 180 8.89 1.38 1.82
N ASP A 181 8.12 1.32 0.74
CA ASP A 181 6.87 0.57 0.67
C ASP A 181 6.96 -0.58 -0.33
N ILE A 182 6.56 -1.76 0.10
CA ILE A 182 6.37 -2.93 -0.75
C ILE A 182 4.88 -3.27 -0.81
N THR A 183 4.42 -3.68 -1.99
CA THR A 183 3.00 -3.88 -2.26
C THR A 183 2.78 -5.22 -2.94
N ASP A 184 1.87 -6.03 -2.41
CA ASP A 184 1.30 -7.18 -3.11
C ASP A 184 -0.04 -7.57 -2.46
N ASP A 185 -1.05 -7.90 -3.24
CA ASP A 185 -2.32 -8.38 -2.71
C ASP A 185 -2.41 -9.89 -2.92
N THR A 186 -2.02 -10.64 -1.91
CA THR A 186 -1.86 -12.11 -1.96
C THR A 186 -3.02 -12.88 -1.33
N ALA A 187 -4.10 -12.17 -0.93
CA ALA A 187 -5.21 -12.78 -0.22
C ALA A 187 -6.57 -12.24 -0.65
N THR A 188 -7.58 -13.09 -0.49
CA THR A 188 -8.99 -12.70 -0.50
C THR A 188 -9.44 -12.24 0.89
N ALA A 189 -10.71 -11.86 1.04
CA ALA A 189 -11.31 -11.61 2.36
C ALA A 189 -11.39 -12.86 3.25
N LEU A 190 -11.27 -14.07 2.69
CA LEU A 190 -11.41 -15.32 3.41
C LEU A 190 -10.08 -16.03 3.65
N ASN A 191 -9.24 -16.10 2.65
CA ASN A 191 -7.99 -16.87 2.68
C ASN A 191 -6.94 -16.27 1.75
N PRO A 192 -5.63 -16.53 1.98
CA PRO A 192 -4.60 -16.32 0.98
C PRO A 192 -4.89 -17.11 -0.31
N PHE A 193 -4.45 -16.57 -1.46
CA PHE A 193 -4.55 -17.26 -2.75
C PHE A 193 -3.58 -18.42 -2.88
N ILE A 194 -2.45 -18.35 -2.18
CA ILE A 194 -1.37 -19.33 -2.19
C ILE A 194 -1.02 -19.74 -0.75
N SER A 195 -0.44 -20.92 -0.59
CA SER A 195 0.00 -21.37 0.72
C SER A 195 1.19 -20.55 1.26
N PRO A 196 1.39 -20.49 2.58
CA PRO A 196 2.57 -19.83 3.15
C PRO A 196 3.89 -20.42 2.63
N GLN A 197 3.93 -21.71 2.30
CA GLN A 197 5.13 -22.35 1.74
C GLN A 197 5.43 -21.81 0.33
N VAL A 198 4.41 -21.73 -0.54
CA VAL A 198 4.57 -21.16 -1.88
C VAL A 198 5.02 -19.68 -1.81
N TYR A 199 4.46 -18.90 -0.87
CA TYR A 199 4.91 -17.53 -0.65
C TYR A 199 6.41 -17.46 -0.29
N ARG A 200 6.86 -18.33 0.64
CA ARG A 200 8.27 -18.38 1.07
C ARG A 200 9.22 -18.83 -0.03
N ASP A 201 8.80 -19.77 -0.85
CA ASP A 201 9.67 -20.35 -1.88
C ASP A 201 9.71 -19.49 -3.15
N LEU A 202 8.58 -18.87 -3.51
CA LEU A 202 8.40 -18.31 -4.84
C LEU A 202 8.23 -16.77 -4.88
N ILE A 203 7.97 -16.11 -3.75
CA ILE A 203 7.71 -14.66 -3.72
C ILE A 203 8.67 -13.94 -2.77
N LYS A 204 8.75 -14.39 -1.54
CA LYS A 204 9.58 -13.77 -0.50
C LYS A 204 11.05 -13.54 -0.90
N PRO A 205 11.75 -14.48 -1.62
CA PRO A 205 13.14 -14.26 -2.01
C PRO A 205 13.36 -13.02 -2.86
N PHE A 206 12.41 -12.70 -3.72
CA PHE A 206 12.49 -11.53 -4.61
C PHE A 206 12.22 -10.24 -3.85
N TYR A 207 11.33 -10.26 -2.85
CA TYR A 207 11.17 -9.14 -1.93
C TYR A 207 12.41 -8.90 -1.07
N LEU A 208 13.05 -9.97 -0.55
CA LEU A 208 14.31 -9.84 0.20
C LEU A 208 15.38 -9.13 -0.63
N LYS A 209 15.49 -9.47 -1.91
CA LYS A 209 16.40 -8.80 -2.86
C LYS A 209 16.01 -7.32 -3.04
N GLN A 210 14.76 -7.02 -3.23
CA GLN A 210 14.24 -5.67 -3.50
C GLN A 210 14.34 -4.73 -2.29
N VAL A 211 14.07 -5.21 -1.07
CA VAL A 211 14.10 -4.38 0.14
C VAL A 211 15.51 -4.12 0.66
N LYS A 212 16.48 -4.94 0.26
CA LYS A 212 17.84 -4.85 0.79
C LYS A 212 18.45 -3.44 0.72
N PRO A 213 18.41 -2.70 -0.39
CA PRO A 213 18.95 -1.33 -0.43
C PRO A 213 18.26 -0.38 0.57
N ALA A 214 16.95 -0.56 0.81
CA ALA A 214 16.22 0.25 1.77
C ALA A 214 16.64 -0.05 3.21
N LEU A 215 16.82 -1.33 3.54
CA LEU A 215 17.33 -1.77 4.86
C LEU A 215 18.77 -1.30 5.09
N ASP A 216 19.63 -1.41 4.07
CA ASP A 216 21.01 -0.93 4.13
C ASP A 216 21.08 0.60 4.34
N ALA A 217 20.09 1.34 3.85
CA ALA A 217 19.94 2.77 4.07
C ALA A 217 19.25 3.11 5.42
N GLY A 218 18.86 2.11 6.21
CA GLY A 218 18.18 2.29 7.50
C GLY A 218 16.73 2.80 7.39
N LEU A 219 16.10 2.59 6.24
CA LEU A 219 14.70 3.00 6.03
C LEU A 219 13.74 2.01 6.69
N PRO A 220 12.69 2.49 7.38
CA PRO A 220 11.59 1.63 7.79
C PRO A 220 10.82 1.15 6.56
N VAL A 221 10.34 -0.10 6.62
CA VAL A 221 9.61 -0.75 5.52
C VAL A 221 8.15 -0.91 5.90
N THR A 222 7.26 -0.55 4.97
CA THR A 222 5.82 -0.85 5.04
C THR A 222 5.46 -1.97 4.07
N MET A 223 4.46 -2.78 4.46
CA MET A 223 3.82 -3.75 3.59
C MET A 223 2.39 -3.29 3.29
N HIS A 224 2.09 -3.10 2.01
CA HIS A 224 0.71 -3.00 1.55
C HIS A 224 0.25 -4.38 1.08
N ASN A 225 -0.71 -4.98 1.80
CA ASN A 225 -1.31 -6.25 1.41
C ASN A 225 -2.76 -6.31 1.91
N CYS A 226 -3.69 -6.36 0.97
CA CYS A 226 -5.12 -6.47 1.23
C CYS A 226 -5.53 -7.92 1.53
N GLY A 227 -6.69 -8.08 2.14
CA GLY A 227 -7.29 -9.38 2.41
C GLY A 227 -6.93 -9.98 3.77
N ARG A 228 -7.26 -11.27 3.94
CA ARG A 228 -6.93 -12.04 5.13
C ARG A 228 -5.53 -12.62 5.00
N CYS A 229 -4.54 -11.85 5.38
CA CYS A 229 -3.11 -12.16 5.19
C CYS A 229 -2.30 -12.23 6.51
N GLU A 230 -2.96 -12.33 7.66
CA GLU A 230 -2.32 -12.39 8.98
C GLU A 230 -1.29 -13.52 9.11
N ASP A 231 -1.45 -14.61 8.36
CA ASP A 231 -0.52 -15.75 8.34
C ASP A 231 0.86 -15.40 7.75
N SER A 232 0.98 -14.26 7.03
CA SER A 232 2.23 -13.79 6.42
C SER A 232 3.04 -12.83 7.30
N ILE A 233 2.54 -12.41 8.45
CA ILE A 233 3.17 -11.37 9.29
C ILE A 233 4.60 -11.75 9.70
N GLU A 234 4.84 -13.01 10.09
CA GLU A 234 6.18 -13.45 10.48
C GLU A 234 7.16 -13.39 9.29
N ASP A 235 6.69 -13.74 8.10
CA ASP A 235 7.48 -13.62 6.87
C ASP A 235 7.79 -12.15 6.51
N TRP A 236 6.88 -11.22 6.82
CA TRP A 236 7.11 -9.80 6.61
C TRP A 236 8.16 -9.22 7.56
N PHE A 237 8.27 -9.73 8.79
CA PHE A 237 9.37 -9.31 9.68
C PHE A 237 10.75 -9.65 9.11
N ASP A 238 10.89 -10.76 8.38
CA ASP A 238 12.14 -11.11 7.70
C ASP A 238 12.48 -10.12 6.57
N LEU A 239 11.47 -9.42 6.02
CA LEU A 239 11.62 -8.33 5.06
C LEU A 239 11.89 -6.97 5.72
N GLY A 240 11.99 -6.92 7.04
CA GLY A 240 12.16 -5.67 7.80
C GLY A 240 10.89 -4.82 7.92
N VAL A 241 9.71 -5.38 7.63
CA VAL A 241 8.43 -4.68 7.73
C VAL A 241 8.14 -4.33 9.18
N THR A 242 7.84 -3.06 9.43
CA THR A 242 7.45 -2.55 10.74
C THR A 242 6.00 -2.05 10.78
N VAL A 243 5.38 -1.87 9.61
CA VAL A 243 4.00 -1.37 9.49
C VAL A 243 3.28 -2.08 8.34
N TRP A 244 2.04 -2.47 8.61
CA TRP A 244 1.13 -3.08 7.64
C TRP A 244 -0.03 -2.15 7.30
N ASN A 245 -0.32 -2.01 6.01
CA ASN A 245 -1.48 -1.29 5.48
C ASN A 245 -2.09 -2.00 4.26
N PRO A 246 -3.42 -1.99 4.10
CA PRO A 246 -4.40 -1.74 5.14
C PRO A 246 -4.53 -2.96 6.07
N ALA A 247 -4.50 -2.76 7.36
CA ALA A 247 -4.87 -3.79 8.32
C ALA A 247 -6.40 -3.94 8.31
N GLN A 248 -6.92 -4.88 7.52
CA GLN A 248 -8.36 -5.00 7.28
C GLN A 248 -9.05 -5.94 8.26
N ARG A 249 -10.33 -5.71 8.52
CA ARG A 249 -11.14 -6.34 9.58
C ARG A 249 -11.40 -7.84 9.45
N MET A 250 -11.12 -8.45 8.29
CA MET A 250 -11.19 -9.90 8.13
C MET A 250 -10.06 -10.66 8.85
N ASN A 251 -9.07 -9.97 9.39
CA ASN A 251 -7.97 -10.52 10.19
C ASN A 251 -8.27 -10.42 11.70
N ASP A 252 -7.63 -11.25 12.52
CA ASP A 252 -7.70 -11.13 13.98
C ASP A 252 -6.84 -9.96 14.49
N LEU A 253 -7.28 -8.72 14.22
CA LEU A 253 -6.53 -7.51 14.55
C LEU A 253 -6.28 -7.35 16.05
N ASP A 254 -7.18 -7.82 16.93
CA ASP A 254 -6.98 -7.78 18.38
C ASP A 254 -5.87 -8.75 18.81
N GLY A 255 -5.92 -9.98 18.28
CA GLY A 255 -4.87 -10.97 18.49
C GLY A 255 -3.51 -10.50 17.97
N ILE A 256 -3.48 -9.90 16.79
CA ILE A 256 -2.28 -9.30 16.18
C ILE A 256 -1.73 -8.20 17.08
N LYS A 257 -2.56 -7.24 17.50
CA LYS A 257 -2.15 -6.14 18.37
C LYS A 257 -1.66 -6.64 19.72
N LYS A 258 -2.34 -7.64 20.30
CA LYS A 258 -1.92 -8.28 21.56
C LYS A 258 -0.56 -9.00 21.41
N LYS A 259 -0.34 -9.70 20.28
CA LYS A 259 0.88 -10.48 20.04
C LYS A 259 2.09 -9.58 19.74
N TYR A 260 1.91 -8.58 18.89
CA TYR A 260 3.05 -7.81 18.35
C TYR A 260 3.18 -6.42 18.97
N GLY A 261 2.12 -5.86 19.57
CA GLY A 261 2.13 -4.52 20.14
C GLY A 261 2.57 -3.48 19.12
N ARG A 262 3.56 -2.65 19.50
CA ARG A 262 4.13 -1.63 18.61
C ARG A 262 5.22 -2.14 17.68
N LYS A 263 5.59 -3.44 17.77
CA LYS A 263 6.53 -4.05 16.83
C LYS A 263 5.97 -4.08 15.41
N LEU A 264 4.62 -4.22 15.28
CA LEU A 264 3.90 -4.10 14.03
C LEU A 264 2.87 -2.99 14.13
N GLY A 265 3.14 -1.87 13.50
CA GLY A 265 2.18 -0.79 13.34
C GLY A 265 1.05 -1.19 12.39
N LEU A 266 -0.18 -0.90 12.77
CA LEU A 266 -1.37 -1.18 11.97
C LEU A 266 -1.93 0.13 11.41
N ILE A 267 -2.03 0.25 10.09
CA ILE A 267 -2.72 1.35 9.42
C ILE A 267 -4.09 0.85 8.93
N GLY A 268 -5.14 1.56 9.28
CA GLY A 268 -6.51 1.23 8.87
C GLY A 268 -7.33 0.71 10.02
N CYS A 269 -7.43 -0.59 10.19
CA CYS A 269 -8.34 -1.27 11.13
C CYS A 269 -9.82 -0.83 10.95
N TRP A 270 -10.11 -0.19 9.84
CA TRP A 270 -11.38 0.41 9.47
C TRP A 270 -12.20 -0.54 8.58
N ASP A 271 -13.51 -0.56 8.78
CA ASP A 271 -14.42 -1.35 7.97
C ASP A 271 -15.06 -0.49 6.86
N SER A 272 -14.32 -0.30 5.77
CA SER A 272 -14.77 0.52 4.64
C SER A 272 -15.92 -0.09 3.84
N GLU A 273 -16.08 -1.41 3.90
CA GLU A 273 -17.08 -2.20 3.14
C GLU A 273 -18.31 -2.56 4.00
N GLY A 274 -18.21 -2.38 5.31
CA GLY A 274 -19.28 -2.66 6.25
C GLY A 274 -20.38 -1.61 6.29
N PRO A 275 -21.16 -1.57 7.39
CA PRO A 275 -22.34 -0.71 7.52
C PRO A 275 -22.11 0.77 7.26
N VAL A 276 -20.90 1.28 7.47
CA VAL A 276 -20.52 2.67 7.14
C VAL A 276 -20.59 2.96 5.64
N GLY A 277 -20.45 1.94 4.80
CA GLY A 277 -20.56 2.02 3.34
C GLY A 277 -21.98 1.89 2.80
N TRP A 278 -22.92 1.46 3.63
CA TRP A 278 -24.27 1.14 3.16
C TRP A 278 -25.12 2.39 2.93
N PRO A 279 -25.99 2.38 1.92
CA PRO A 279 -26.97 3.44 1.72
C PRO A 279 -27.81 3.65 2.99
N GLY A 280 -27.90 4.91 3.41
CA GLY A 280 -28.67 5.26 4.62
C GLY A 280 -27.87 5.24 5.93
N ALA A 281 -26.55 4.94 5.92
CA ALA A 281 -25.71 5.16 7.08
C ALA A 281 -25.75 6.64 7.49
N THR A 282 -26.13 6.91 8.75
CA THR A 282 -26.27 8.27 9.26
C THR A 282 -24.92 8.87 9.66
N GLU A 283 -24.83 10.19 9.70
CA GLU A 283 -23.66 10.90 10.20
C GLU A 283 -23.27 10.43 11.61
N GLU A 284 -24.23 10.35 12.52
CA GLU A 284 -24.01 9.92 13.90
C GLU A 284 -23.42 8.50 13.97
N PHE A 285 -23.96 7.57 13.18
CA PHE A 285 -23.44 6.21 13.10
C PHE A 285 -21.99 6.20 12.60
N ILE A 286 -21.70 6.90 11.49
CA ILE A 286 -20.34 6.94 10.91
C ILE A 286 -19.33 7.53 11.91
N ARG A 287 -19.70 8.64 12.57
CA ARG A 287 -18.85 9.25 13.60
C ARG A 287 -18.65 8.32 14.80
N SER A 288 -19.67 7.58 15.20
CA SER A 288 -19.54 6.59 16.29
C SER A 288 -18.59 5.44 15.92
N GLU A 289 -18.59 4.98 14.66
CA GLU A 289 -17.67 3.94 14.18
C GLU A 289 -16.23 4.44 14.13
N VAL A 290 -15.99 5.71 13.79
CA VAL A 290 -14.65 6.33 13.89
C VAL A 290 -14.15 6.28 15.34
N ARG A 291 -14.97 6.70 16.31
CA ARG A 291 -14.63 6.65 17.74
C ARG A 291 -14.36 5.22 18.20
N ALA A 292 -15.27 4.29 17.87
CA ALA A 292 -15.12 2.87 18.24
C ALA A 292 -13.84 2.24 17.69
N THR A 293 -13.47 2.57 16.44
CA THR A 293 -12.21 2.08 15.85
C THR A 293 -11.00 2.66 16.60
N ILE A 294 -11.02 3.94 16.90
CA ILE A 294 -9.95 4.61 17.65
C ILE A 294 -9.84 4.05 19.06
N ASP A 295 -10.95 3.94 19.80
CA ASP A 295 -10.98 3.42 21.17
C ASP A 295 -10.45 1.98 21.26
N ARG A 296 -10.67 1.18 20.22
CA ARG A 296 -10.23 -0.21 20.15
C ARG A 296 -8.75 -0.35 19.83
N PHE A 297 -8.24 0.42 18.88
CA PHE A 297 -6.91 0.18 18.31
C PHE A 297 -5.84 1.20 18.71
N ALA A 298 -6.21 2.38 19.22
CA ALA A 298 -5.24 3.39 19.61
C ALA A 298 -4.55 3.17 20.97
N PRO A 299 -5.17 2.55 21.99
CA PRO A 299 -4.48 2.34 23.26
C PRO A 299 -3.09 1.72 23.07
N ASP A 300 -2.10 2.22 23.83
CA ASP A 300 -0.70 1.81 23.80
C ASP A 300 0.07 2.12 22.50
N GLY A 301 -0.50 2.89 21.57
CA GLY A 301 0.12 3.23 20.28
C GLY A 301 0.10 2.07 19.27
N GLY A 302 0.99 2.12 18.26
CA GLY A 302 1.08 1.09 17.21
C GLY A 302 -0.12 1.09 16.25
N PHE A 303 -0.82 2.21 16.15
CA PHE A 303 -1.98 2.39 15.30
C PHE A 303 -1.94 3.74 14.58
N ALA A 304 -2.28 3.74 13.29
CA ALA A 304 -2.54 4.93 12.51
C ALA A 304 -3.90 4.82 11.83
N PHE A 305 -4.71 5.85 11.93
CA PHE A 305 -6.06 5.84 11.39
C PHE A 305 -6.08 6.06 9.88
N TRP A 306 -6.78 5.20 9.17
CA TRP A 306 -7.11 5.36 7.76
C TRP A 306 -8.58 5.01 7.52
N GLY A 307 -9.44 6.01 7.56
CA GLY A 307 -10.86 5.88 7.25
C GLY A 307 -11.13 5.97 5.75
N SER A 308 -10.79 4.92 5.01
CA SER A 308 -11.07 4.85 3.56
C SER A 308 -12.58 4.74 3.29
N THR A 309 -13.00 5.26 2.14
CA THR A 309 -14.38 5.13 1.63
C THR A 309 -14.33 4.82 0.15
N TYR A 310 -15.26 3.98 -0.28
CA TYR A 310 -15.47 3.66 -1.69
C TYR A 310 -16.76 4.31 -2.19
N GLY A 311 -16.82 4.62 -3.48
CA GLY A 311 -17.96 5.20 -4.15
C GLY A 311 -17.55 6.29 -5.14
N PRO A 312 -18.47 6.71 -6.03
CA PRO A 312 -18.21 7.76 -7.00
C PRO A 312 -17.81 9.07 -6.34
N ALA A 313 -16.80 9.74 -6.91
CA ALA A 313 -16.25 10.96 -6.32
C ALA A 313 -17.25 12.14 -6.28
N ASP A 314 -18.21 12.15 -7.20
CA ASP A 314 -19.27 13.14 -7.36
C ASP A 314 -20.56 12.78 -6.58
N ASP A 315 -20.61 11.58 -5.97
CA ASP A 315 -21.74 11.19 -5.14
C ASP A 315 -21.77 11.92 -3.79
N ALA A 316 -22.89 12.58 -3.49
CA ALA A 316 -23.05 13.38 -2.29
C ALA A 316 -22.90 12.56 -0.99
N PHE A 317 -23.34 11.31 -0.99
CA PHE A 317 -23.19 10.43 0.17
C PHE A 317 -21.73 10.04 0.40
N THR A 318 -21.00 9.72 -0.68
CA THR A 318 -19.55 9.44 -0.62
C THR A 318 -18.76 10.65 -0.10
N GLN A 319 -19.08 11.85 -0.58
CA GLN A 319 -18.45 13.09 -0.09
C GLN A 319 -18.77 13.37 1.38
N ASN A 320 -20.01 13.19 1.79
CA ASN A 320 -20.42 13.37 3.18
C ASN A 320 -19.73 12.36 4.11
N ARG A 321 -19.64 11.08 3.72
CA ARG A 321 -18.89 10.07 4.49
C ARG A 321 -17.44 10.49 4.70
N LYS A 322 -16.74 10.88 3.64
CA LYS A 322 -15.35 11.36 3.73
C LYS A 322 -15.24 12.51 4.73
N ARG A 323 -16.14 13.48 4.61
CA ARG A 323 -16.16 14.63 5.51
C ARG A 323 -16.37 14.22 6.96
N TRP A 324 -17.41 13.44 7.27
CA TRP A 324 -17.74 13.03 8.64
C TRP A 324 -16.64 12.19 9.29
N ILE A 325 -16.03 11.28 8.54
CA ILE A 325 -14.88 10.48 8.99
C ILE A 325 -13.71 11.40 9.34
N THR A 326 -13.40 12.32 8.45
CA THR A 326 -12.24 13.21 8.64
C THR A 326 -12.46 14.19 9.79
N GLU A 327 -13.61 14.86 9.86
CA GLU A 327 -13.95 15.77 10.96
C GLU A 327 -13.95 15.06 12.32
N GLU A 328 -14.46 13.82 12.38
CA GLU A 328 -14.45 13.05 13.62
C GLU A 328 -13.05 12.63 14.03
N TYR A 329 -12.22 12.20 13.09
CA TYR A 329 -10.81 11.96 13.39
C TYR A 329 -10.10 13.23 13.88
N GLU A 330 -10.31 14.37 13.24
CA GLU A 330 -9.66 15.64 13.63
C GLU A 330 -10.07 16.09 15.05
N SER A 331 -11.32 15.91 15.42
CA SER A 331 -11.84 16.30 16.73
C SER A 331 -11.60 15.26 17.83
N TYR A 332 -11.77 13.98 17.51
CA TYR A 332 -11.67 12.87 18.45
C TYR A 332 -10.31 12.19 18.44
N GLY A 333 -9.87 11.70 17.28
CA GLY A 333 -8.66 10.90 17.16
C GLY A 333 -7.39 11.67 17.49
N ARG A 334 -7.33 12.90 17.02
CA ARG A 334 -6.15 13.74 17.20
C ARG A 334 -5.93 14.20 18.66
N THR A 335 -6.98 14.17 19.45
CA THR A 335 -6.91 14.52 20.89
C THR A 335 -6.91 13.31 21.81
N PHE A 336 -6.96 12.11 21.27
CA PHE A 336 -7.18 10.87 22.04
C PHE A 336 -6.16 10.66 23.15
N TYR A 337 -4.87 10.83 22.89
CA TYR A 337 -3.80 10.64 23.87
C TYR A 337 -3.65 11.78 24.90
N ASN A 338 -4.41 12.85 24.72
CA ASN A 338 -4.40 14.02 25.61
C ASN A 338 -5.62 14.11 26.55
N ARG A 339 -6.40 13.03 26.66
CA ARG A 339 -7.61 12.95 27.48
C ARG A 339 -7.37 12.34 28.85
#